data_a2e2a1406e1986807a29b885ae053b78
#
_entry.id   a2e2a1406e1986807a29b885ae053b78
#
_cell.length_a   1.000
_cell.length_b   1.000
_cell.length_c   1.000
_cell.angle_alpha   90.00
_cell.angle_beta   90.00
_cell.angle_gamma   90.00
#
_symmetry.space_group_name_H-M   'P 1'
#
loop_
_entity.id
_entity.type
_entity.pdbx_description
1 polymer ?
#
loop_
_entity_poly.entity_id
_entity_poly.type
_entity_poly.pdbx_seq_one_letter_code
_entity_poly.pdbx_strand_id
1 'polypeptide(L)'
;MKYDFTTRVNRKGQGSFKWEDMYAKKPNVADGIVPLSVADMEFKNAPEIIEGLKNYLDQVVLGYTMANKEYKKAVCNWMKKRHNFEIQEDWIINTAGVVPAFFSAIQEFTKEGDGVIIMTPVYYPFFNAINLQGRKLIDCPLIEKDGMYYIDYDLFDKLSQVSENKVLLFCSPHNPVGRV
;
A
#
# COMPACT_ATOMS: atom_id res chain seq x y z
N MET A 1 12.11 -22.20 -16.61
CA MET A 1 11.94 -20.84 -16.09
C MET A 1 13.21 -20.45 -15.34
N LYS A 2 13.64 -19.19 -15.41
CA LYS A 2 14.85 -18.69 -14.72
C LYS A 2 14.70 -18.69 -13.19
N TYR A 3 13.46 -18.55 -12.70
CA TYR A 3 13.14 -18.48 -11.27
C TYR A 3 12.11 -19.56 -10.90
N ASP A 4 12.18 -20.00 -9.64
CA ASP A 4 11.21 -20.95 -9.09
C ASP A 4 10.04 -20.21 -8.45
N PHE A 5 8.88 -20.25 -9.12
CA PHE A 5 7.60 -19.75 -8.63
C PHE A 5 6.62 -20.88 -8.28
N THR A 6 7.13 -22.10 -8.13
CA THR A 6 6.31 -23.28 -7.79
C THR A 6 6.59 -23.79 -6.40
N THR A 7 7.81 -23.60 -5.89
CA THR A 7 8.19 -24.02 -4.52
C THR A 7 7.90 -22.92 -3.52
N ARG A 8 6.93 -23.17 -2.67
CA ARG A 8 6.57 -22.29 -1.57
C ARG A 8 7.60 -22.34 -0.44
N VAL A 9 7.99 -21.19 0.08
CA VAL A 9 8.83 -21.08 1.28
C VAL A 9 7.93 -21.09 2.53
N ASN A 10 8.16 -22.02 3.46
CA ASN A 10 7.50 -21.97 4.75
C ASN A 10 8.16 -20.88 5.61
N ARG A 11 7.41 -19.87 6.02
CA ARG A 11 7.89 -18.72 6.79
C ARG A 11 7.44 -18.72 8.23
N LYS A 12 6.91 -19.85 8.73
CA LYS A 12 6.53 -20.01 10.14
C LYS A 12 7.76 -19.83 11.04
N GLY A 13 7.63 -19.02 12.08
CA GLY A 13 8.72 -18.74 13.02
C GLY A 13 9.86 -17.87 12.46
N GLN A 14 9.65 -17.22 11.31
CA GLN A 14 10.63 -16.32 10.70
C GLN A 14 10.27 -14.83 10.89
N GLY A 15 9.32 -14.51 11.78
CA GLY A 15 8.86 -13.15 12.02
C GLY A 15 8.01 -12.56 10.88
N SER A 16 7.46 -13.40 10.00
CA SER A 16 6.54 -12.96 8.97
C SER A 16 5.21 -12.58 9.59
N PHE A 17 4.82 -11.30 9.49
CA PHE A 17 3.60 -10.78 10.12
C PHE A 17 2.36 -11.63 9.82
N LYS A 18 2.08 -11.98 8.57
CA LYS A 18 0.89 -12.76 8.22
C LYS A 18 0.90 -14.20 8.76
N TRP A 19 2.08 -14.79 8.87
CA TRP A 19 2.22 -16.13 9.43
C TRP A 19 2.06 -16.12 10.95
N GLU A 20 2.73 -15.19 11.64
CA GLU A 20 2.62 -15.04 13.09
C GLU A 20 1.19 -14.68 13.51
N ASP A 21 0.55 -13.74 12.80
CA ASP A 21 -0.85 -13.34 13.05
C ASP A 21 -1.83 -14.51 12.83
N MET A 22 -1.65 -15.31 11.78
CA MET A 22 -2.47 -16.49 11.52
C MET A 22 -2.38 -17.49 12.67
N TYR A 23 -1.17 -17.81 13.12
CA TYR A 23 -0.99 -18.77 14.23
C TYR A 23 -1.41 -18.20 15.58
N ALA A 24 -1.27 -16.89 15.80
CA ALA A 24 -1.79 -16.25 17.01
C ALA A 24 -3.32 -16.37 17.11
N LYS A 25 -4.01 -16.21 15.98
CA LYS A 25 -5.48 -16.31 15.91
C LYS A 25 -6.00 -17.75 15.85
N LYS A 26 -5.24 -18.65 15.22
CA LYS A 26 -5.59 -20.06 15.04
C LYS A 26 -4.36 -20.96 15.23
N PRO A 27 -4.01 -21.31 16.49
CA PRO A 27 -2.82 -22.12 16.77
C PRO A 27 -2.79 -23.49 16.08
N ASN A 28 -3.95 -24.08 15.82
CA ASN A 28 -4.11 -25.42 15.26
C ASN A 28 -4.41 -25.39 13.74
N VAL A 29 -3.83 -24.44 13.01
CA VAL A 29 -3.94 -24.43 11.54
C VAL A 29 -3.26 -25.69 10.97
N ALA A 30 -3.97 -26.38 10.08
CA ALA A 30 -3.46 -27.56 9.41
C ALA A 30 -2.22 -27.26 8.55
N ASP A 31 -1.33 -28.24 8.44
CA ASP A 31 -0.17 -28.11 7.56
C ASP A 31 -0.60 -27.86 6.11
N GLY A 32 0.16 -27.03 5.42
CA GLY A 32 -0.11 -26.66 4.04
C GLY A 32 -0.99 -25.43 3.85
N ILE A 33 -1.64 -24.92 4.90
CA ILE A 33 -2.40 -23.67 4.82
C ILE A 33 -1.43 -22.49 4.76
N VAL A 34 -1.69 -21.55 3.86
CA VAL A 34 -0.91 -20.33 3.64
C VAL A 34 -1.77 -19.11 3.91
N PRO A 35 -1.32 -18.15 4.72
CA PRO A 35 -2.06 -16.90 4.91
C PRO A 35 -1.98 -16.02 3.66
N LEU A 36 -3.12 -15.43 3.27
CA LEU A 36 -3.23 -14.50 2.14
C LEU A 36 -3.56 -13.07 2.58
N SER A 37 -3.42 -12.77 3.87
CA SER A 37 -3.81 -11.49 4.47
C SER A 37 -2.87 -10.33 4.18
N VAL A 38 -1.66 -10.60 3.70
CA VAL A 38 -0.65 -9.61 3.32
C VAL A 38 -0.10 -9.98 1.95
N ALA A 39 0.19 -8.98 1.12
CA ALA A 39 0.58 -9.16 -0.28
C ALA A 39 2.03 -9.58 -0.52
N ASP A 40 2.82 -9.85 0.52
CA ASP A 40 4.16 -10.44 0.35
C ASP A 40 4.06 -11.91 -0.08
N MET A 41 4.96 -12.31 -0.99
CA MET A 41 4.91 -13.61 -1.64
C MET A 41 5.68 -14.69 -0.85
N GLU A 42 5.32 -15.96 -1.12
CA GLU A 42 5.94 -17.14 -0.50
C GLU A 42 7.04 -17.77 -1.38
N PHE A 43 7.62 -16.99 -2.28
CA PHE A 43 8.71 -17.43 -3.17
C PHE A 43 10.05 -16.87 -2.72
N LYS A 44 11.14 -17.58 -3.04
CA LYS A 44 12.49 -17.08 -2.82
C LYS A 44 12.74 -15.80 -3.62
N ASN A 45 13.49 -14.89 -3.04
CA ASN A 45 13.95 -13.71 -3.76
C ASN A 45 14.80 -14.12 -4.98
N ALA A 46 14.74 -13.33 -6.04
CA ALA A 46 15.58 -13.53 -7.21
C ALA A 46 17.08 -13.49 -6.78
N PRO A 47 17.91 -14.42 -7.28
CA PRO A 47 19.34 -14.46 -6.93
C PRO A 47 20.05 -13.13 -7.18
N GLU A 48 19.69 -12.42 -8.24
CA GLU A 48 20.28 -11.12 -8.58
C GLU A 48 19.99 -10.04 -7.52
N ILE A 49 18.82 -10.09 -6.87
CA ILE A 49 18.49 -9.18 -5.76
C ILE A 49 19.36 -9.50 -4.55
N ILE A 50 19.49 -10.79 -4.23
CA ILE A 50 20.31 -11.23 -3.09
C ILE A 50 21.78 -10.84 -3.30
N GLU A 51 22.32 -11.10 -4.49
CA GLU A 51 23.70 -10.76 -4.85
C GLU A 51 23.94 -9.25 -4.82
N GLY A 52 23.01 -8.47 -5.40
CA GLY A 52 23.07 -7.01 -5.35
C GLY A 52 23.09 -6.44 -3.94
N LEU A 53 22.28 -7.00 -3.03
CA LEU A 53 22.28 -6.59 -1.62
C LEU A 53 23.57 -6.96 -0.91
N LYS A 54 24.12 -8.16 -1.13
CA LYS A 54 25.41 -8.58 -0.56
C LYS A 54 26.54 -7.65 -1.03
N ASN A 55 26.64 -7.42 -2.33
CA ASN A 55 27.66 -6.54 -2.90
C ASN A 55 27.55 -5.11 -2.37
N TYR A 56 26.33 -4.62 -2.16
CA TYR A 56 26.12 -3.31 -1.56
C TYR A 56 26.62 -3.29 -0.11
N LEU A 57 26.28 -4.29 0.71
CA LEU A 57 26.68 -4.36 2.11
C LEU A 57 28.21 -4.47 2.27
N ASP A 58 28.91 -5.13 1.35
CA ASP A 58 30.36 -5.25 1.36
C ASP A 58 31.09 -3.92 1.09
N GLN A 59 30.39 -2.93 0.50
CA GLN A 59 30.97 -1.67 0.06
C GLN A 59 30.60 -0.47 0.93
N VAL A 60 29.58 -0.59 1.80
CA VAL A 60 29.05 0.56 2.52
C VAL A 60 29.13 0.38 4.04
N VAL A 61 29.20 1.51 4.73
CA VAL A 61 28.93 1.58 6.17
C VAL A 61 27.46 1.88 6.37
N LEU A 62 26.77 1.05 7.17
CA LEU A 62 25.35 1.26 7.49
C LEU A 62 25.23 2.47 8.43
N GLY A 63 24.63 3.53 7.93
CA GLY A 63 24.42 4.79 8.64
C GLY A 63 23.24 5.56 8.09
N TYR A 64 23.11 6.83 8.47
CA TYR A 64 22.09 7.70 7.90
C TYR A 64 22.30 7.88 6.41
N THR A 65 21.29 7.54 5.62
CA THR A 65 21.36 7.55 4.16
C THR A 65 20.27 8.45 3.57
N MET A 66 20.57 9.13 2.48
CA MET A 66 19.61 9.90 1.70
C MET A 66 19.34 9.18 0.37
N ALA A 67 18.14 9.40 -0.19
CA ALA A 67 17.84 8.98 -1.56
C ALA A 67 18.80 9.69 -2.53
N ASN A 68 19.72 8.92 -3.10
CA ASN A 68 20.72 9.45 -4.02
C ASN A 68 20.14 9.60 -5.44
N LYS A 69 20.94 10.12 -6.36
CA LYS A 69 20.51 10.37 -7.75
C LYS A 69 20.19 9.08 -8.49
N GLU A 70 20.95 8.00 -8.24
CA GLU A 70 20.73 6.69 -8.85
C GLU A 70 19.38 6.10 -8.43
N TYR A 71 19.01 6.21 -7.15
CA TYR A 71 17.71 5.81 -6.64
C TYR A 71 16.59 6.57 -7.34
N LYS A 72 16.67 7.91 -7.40
CA LYS A 72 15.64 8.74 -8.04
C LYS A 72 15.48 8.42 -9.52
N LYS A 73 16.59 8.23 -10.24
CA LYS A 73 16.55 7.77 -11.64
C LYS A 73 15.89 6.41 -11.80
N ALA A 74 16.18 5.46 -10.90
CA ALA A 74 15.56 4.14 -10.93
C ALA A 74 14.03 4.24 -10.79
N VAL A 75 13.55 5.09 -9.86
CA VAL A 75 12.11 5.37 -9.67
C VAL A 75 11.51 5.99 -10.93
N CYS A 76 12.12 7.05 -11.50
CA CYS A 76 11.63 7.69 -12.72
C CYS A 76 11.57 6.69 -13.90
N ASN A 77 12.61 5.89 -14.08
CA ASN A 77 12.66 4.87 -15.13
C ASN A 77 11.57 3.79 -14.94
N TRP A 78 11.31 3.38 -13.71
CA TRP A 78 10.25 2.43 -13.41
C TRP A 78 8.88 3.00 -13.75
N MET A 79 8.58 4.22 -13.31
CA MET A 79 7.31 4.89 -13.58
C MET A 79 7.07 5.06 -15.08
N LYS A 80 8.09 5.50 -15.83
CA LYS A 80 8.01 5.61 -17.28
C LYS A 80 7.80 4.26 -17.96
N LYS A 81 8.63 3.25 -17.62
CA LYS A 81 8.63 1.95 -18.30
C LYS A 81 7.40 1.11 -18.00
N ARG A 82 6.91 1.13 -16.76
CA ARG A 82 5.82 0.24 -16.29
C ARG A 82 4.46 0.89 -16.31
N HIS A 83 4.38 2.21 -16.21
CA HIS A 83 3.13 2.94 -16.06
C HIS A 83 2.92 4.00 -17.13
N ASN A 84 3.89 4.16 -18.07
CA ASN A 84 3.88 5.24 -19.07
C ASN A 84 3.68 6.62 -18.44
N PHE A 85 4.24 6.82 -17.25
CA PHE A 85 4.11 8.04 -16.44
C PHE A 85 5.49 8.68 -16.25
N GLU A 86 5.69 9.82 -16.90
CA GLU A 86 6.94 10.59 -16.78
C GLU A 86 6.87 11.49 -15.56
N ILE A 87 7.75 11.24 -14.60
CA ILE A 87 7.94 12.05 -13.39
C ILE A 87 9.34 12.63 -13.34
N GLN A 88 9.50 13.72 -12.59
CA GLN A 88 10.80 14.37 -12.36
C GLN A 88 11.41 13.94 -11.03
N GLU A 89 12.74 13.95 -10.92
CA GLU A 89 13.46 13.52 -9.72
C GLU A 89 13.12 14.36 -8.47
N ASP A 90 12.78 15.63 -8.65
CA ASP A 90 12.40 16.55 -7.59
C ASP A 90 10.95 16.38 -7.09
N TRP A 91 10.12 15.61 -7.80
CA TRP A 91 8.79 15.24 -7.33
C TRP A 91 8.80 14.08 -6.33
N ILE A 92 9.96 13.40 -6.19
CA ILE A 92 10.07 12.22 -5.35
C ILE A 92 10.33 12.64 -3.90
N ILE A 93 9.37 12.37 -3.03
CA ILE A 93 9.46 12.52 -1.58
C ILE A 93 9.44 11.15 -0.94
N ASN A 94 10.48 10.84 -0.16
CA ASN A 94 10.58 9.57 0.53
C ASN A 94 9.89 9.63 1.90
N THR A 95 9.09 8.62 2.18
CA THR A 95 8.41 8.43 3.46
C THR A 95 8.68 7.03 4.00
N ALA A 96 8.40 6.79 5.27
CA ALA A 96 8.54 5.47 5.91
C ALA A 96 7.48 4.45 5.43
N GLY A 97 6.85 4.70 4.29
CA GLY A 97 5.81 3.87 3.67
C GLY A 97 4.59 4.68 3.28
N VAL A 98 3.69 4.09 2.50
CA VAL A 98 2.49 4.76 1.98
C VAL A 98 1.51 5.13 3.10
N VAL A 99 1.38 4.29 4.15
CA VAL A 99 0.48 4.59 5.28
C VAL A 99 0.89 5.87 5.99
N PRO A 100 2.14 6.06 6.47
CA PRO A 100 2.58 7.35 7.01
C PRO A 100 2.40 8.52 6.03
N ALA A 101 2.57 8.27 4.73
CA ALA A 101 2.43 9.33 3.72
C ALA A 101 0.99 9.87 3.66
N PHE A 102 -0.02 9.01 3.58
CA PHE A 102 -1.41 9.52 3.54
C PHE A 102 -1.89 10.05 4.91
N PHE A 103 -1.35 9.57 6.04
CA PHE A 103 -1.58 10.22 7.34
C PHE A 103 -1.10 11.67 7.31
N SER A 104 0.13 11.90 6.84
CA SER A 104 0.69 13.26 6.72
C SER A 104 -0.09 14.12 5.73
N ALA A 105 -0.53 13.56 4.62
CA ALA A 105 -1.33 14.28 3.62
C ALA A 105 -2.69 14.72 4.19
N ILE A 106 -3.39 13.83 4.92
CA ILE A 106 -4.65 14.19 5.58
C ILE A 106 -4.40 15.32 6.58
N GLN A 107 -3.34 15.24 7.38
CA GLN A 107 -3.00 16.26 8.37
C GLN A 107 -2.73 17.62 7.72
N GLU A 108 -2.02 17.63 6.60
CA GLU A 108 -1.63 18.87 5.91
C GLU A 108 -2.83 19.52 5.19
N PHE A 109 -3.66 18.73 4.54
CA PHE A 109 -4.75 19.26 3.71
C PHE A 109 -6.09 19.42 4.44
N THR A 110 -6.17 19.05 5.72
CA THR A 110 -7.40 19.14 6.50
C THR A 110 -7.15 19.64 7.91
N LYS A 111 -8.23 20.11 8.55
CA LYS A 111 -8.26 20.44 9.99
C LYS A 111 -9.13 19.41 10.72
N GLU A 112 -9.02 19.40 12.05
CA GLU A 112 -9.93 18.62 12.90
C GLU A 112 -11.39 18.97 12.59
N GLY A 113 -12.23 17.96 12.43
CA GLY A 113 -13.63 18.10 12.04
C GLY A 113 -13.92 18.19 10.55
N ASP A 114 -12.90 18.38 9.68
CA ASP A 114 -13.07 18.31 8.22
C ASP A 114 -13.39 16.88 7.76
N GLY A 115 -14.15 16.78 6.67
CA GLY A 115 -14.51 15.52 6.03
C GLY A 115 -13.43 14.98 5.10
N VAL A 116 -13.19 13.68 5.20
CA VAL A 116 -12.37 12.91 4.26
C VAL A 116 -13.23 11.81 3.65
N ILE A 117 -13.41 11.87 2.34
CA ILE A 117 -14.22 10.89 1.58
C ILE A 117 -13.38 9.64 1.32
N ILE A 118 -13.97 8.48 1.57
CA ILE A 118 -13.46 7.16 1.17
C ILE A 118 -14.55 6.38 0.46
N MET A 119 -14.17 5.34 -0.30
CA MET A 119 -15.10 4.50 -1.05
C MET A 119 -15.05 3.06 -0.52
N THR A 120 -16.00 2.69 0.35
CA THR A 120 -16.03 1.36 0.98
C THR A 120 -16.63 0.28 0.07
N PRO A 121 -16.19 -1.03 0.24
CA PRO A 121 -15.17 -1.51 1.16
C PRO A 121 -13.77 -1.10 0.70
N VAL A 122 -12.91 -0.62 1.63
CA VAL A 122 -11.58 -0.13 1.30
C VAL A 122 -10.56 -0.52 2.37
N TYR A 123 -9.29 -0.37 2.05
CA TYR A 123 -8.14 -0.66 2.89
C TYR A 123 -8.28 -0.06 4.30
N TYR A 124 -8.31 -0.93 5.31
CA TYR A 124 -8.66 -0.54 6.69
C TYR A 124 -7.79 0.58 7.31
N PRO A 125 -6.50 0.78 6.96
CA PRO A 125 -5.73 1.90 7.50
C PRO A 125 -6.28 3.28 7.14
N PHE A 126 -7.13 3.39 6.09
CA PHE A 126 -7.79 4.66 5.76
C PHE A 126 -8.70 5.14 6.88
N PHE A 127 -9.45 4.22 7.51
CA PHE A 127 -10.29 4.54 8.67
C PHE A 127 -9.45 5.08 9.83
N ASN A 128 -8.32 4.44 10.11
CA ASN A 128 -7.41 4.89 11.17
C ASN A 128 -6.82 6.27 10.86
N ALA A 129 -6.42 6.53 9.62
CA ALA A 129 -5.86 7.80 9.21
C ALA A 129 -6.84 8.96 9.38
N ILE A 130 -8.12 8.71 9.22
CA ILE A 130 -9.18 9.71 9.39
C ILE A 130 -9.53 9.88 10.88
N ASN A 131 -9.88 8.77 11.54
CA ASN A 131 -10.44 8.81 12.89
C ASN A 131 -9.42 9.20 13.96
N LEU A 132 -8.18 8.68 13.89
CA LEU A 132 -7.14 8.99 14.87
C LEU A 132 -6.66 10.44 14.83
N GLN A 133 -6.96 11.15 13.75
CA GLN A 133 -6.62 12.55 13.58
C GLN A 133 -7.81 13.49 13.78
N GLY A 134 -8.95 12.99 14.27
CA GLY A 134 -10.15 13.80 14.55
C GLY A 134 -10.86 14.33 13.30
N ARG A 135 -10.63 13.71 12.12
CA ARG A 135 -11.36 14.04 10.89
C ARG A 135 -12.67 13.26 10.82
N LYS A 136 -13.64 13.74 10.07
CA LYS A 136 -14.90 13.04 9.81
C LYS A 136 -14.74 12.07 8.66
N LEU A 137 -15.06 10.82 8.89
CA LEU A 137 -15.14 9.82 7.85
C LEU A 137 -16.42 10.03 7.05
N ILE A 138 -16.28 10.28 5.75
CA ILE A 138 -17.37 10.44 4.80
C ILE A 138 -17.35 9.23 3.89
N ASP A 139 -18.32 8.35 4.04
CA ASP A 139 -18.39 7.13 3.23
C ASP A 139 -19.17 7.38 1.93
N CYS A 140 -18.54 7.00 0.82
CA CYS A 140 -19.15 6.90 -0.50
C CYS A 140 -19.06 5.43 -0.95
N PRO A 141 -19.95 4.54 -0.46
CA PRO A 141 -19.82 3.12 -0.71
C PRO A 141 -19.87 2.79 -2.20
N LEU A 142 -19.04 1.84 -2.61
CA LEU A 142 -19.08 1.30 -3.97
C LEU A 142 -20.38 0.50 -4.18
N ILE A 143 -20.93 0.58 -5.38
CA ILE A 143 -22.07 -0.23 -5.80
C ILE A 143 -21.56 -1.58 -6.26
N GLU A 144 -22.02 -2.66 -5.60
CA GLU A 144 -21.77 -4.03 -6.07
C GLU A 144 -22.87 -4.44 -7.07
N LYS A 145 -22.45 -4.94 -8.22
CA LYS A 145 -23.36 -5.49 -9.22
C LYS A 145 -22.68 -6.67 -9.92
N ASP A 146 -23.29 -7.84 -9.88
CA ASP A 146 -22.82 -9.06 -10.51
C ASP A 146 -21.36 -9.44 -10.14
N GLY A 147 -20.99 -9.25 -8.86
CA GLY A 147 -19.65 -9.51 -8.34
C GLY A 147 -18.61 -8.45 -8.72
N MET A 148 -19.02 -7.36 -9.35
CA MET A 148 -18.18 -6.24 -9.73
C MET A 148 -18.53 -5.00 -8.93
N TYR A 149 -17.52 -4.17 -8.65
CA TYR A 149 -17.69 -2.93 -7.88
C TYR A 149 -17.57 -1.71 -8.78
N TYR A 150 -18.42 -0.72 -8.55
CA TYR A 150 -18.50 0.52 -9.33
C TYR A 150 -18.59 1.72 -8.39
N ILE A 151 -18.07 2.86 -8.85
CA ILE A 151 -18.23 4.12 -8.12
C ILE A 151 -19.67 4.63 -8.28
N ASP A 152 -20.28 5.03 -7.18
CA ASP A 152 -21.53 5.81 -7.19
C ASP A 152 -21.19 7.27 -7.47
N TYR A 153 -21.15 7.62 -8.75
CA TYR A 153 -20.82 8.98 -9.17
C TYR A 153 -21.84 10.02 -8.74
N ASP A 154 -23.13 9.66 -8.63
CA ASP A 154 -24.18 10.57 -8.18
C ASP A 154 -24.02 10.89 -6.70
N LEU A 155 -23.71 9.91 -5.89
CA LEU A 155 -23.41 10.12 -4.48
C LEU A 155 -22.09 10.87 -4.30
N PHE A 156 -21.04 10.49 -5.05
CA PHE A 156 -19.75 11.14 -4.98
C PHE A 156 -19.86 12.64 -5.33
N ASP A 157 -20.60 12.98 -6.40
CA ASP A 157 -20.83 14.38 -6.79
C ASP A 157 -21.48 15.16 -5.64
N LYS A 158 -22.55 14.64 -5.04
CA LYS A 158 -23.20 15.27 -3.87
C LYS A 158 -22.24 15.48 -2.70
N LEU A 159 -21.44 14.47 -2.36
CA LEU A 159 -20.49 14.54 -1.25
C LEU A 159 -19.35 15.52 -1.52
N SER A 160 -18.89 15.60 -2.77
CA SER A 160 -17.80 16.50 -3.17
C SER A 160 -18.19 17.98 -3.17
N GLN A 161 -19.49 18.29 -3.27
CA GLN A 161 -20.00 19.66 -3.19
C GLN A 161 -20.14 20.19 -1.76
N VAL A 162 -20.03 19.32 -0.76
CA VAL A 162 -20.07 19.74 0.66
C VAL A 162 -18.75 20.40 1.01
N SER A 163 -18.80 21.66 1.41
CA SER A 163 -17.61 22.50 1.62
C SER A 163 -16.67 22.01 2.72
N GLU A 164 -17.18 21.24 3.67
CA GLU A 164 -16.44 20.63 4.77
C GLU A 164 -15.68 19.37 4.35
N ASN A 165 -16.02 18.76 3.22
CA ASN A 165 -15.32 17.60 2.68
C ASN A 165 -14.11 18.08 1.88
N LYS A 166 -12.91 17.94 2.42
CA LYS A 166 -11.69 18.55 1.90
C LYS A 166 -10.83 17.61 1.05
N VAL A 167 -10.89 16.32 1.33
CA VAL A 167 -10.00 15.32 0.73
C VAL A 167 -10.80 14.10 0.30
N LEU A 168 -10.50 13.59 -0.89
CA LEU A 168 -10.81 12.22 -1.30
C LEU A 168 -9.55 11.38 -1.11
N LEU A 169 -9.64 10.35 -0.27
CA LEU A 169 -8.59 9.34 -0.14
C LEU A 169 -8.94 8.16 -1.06
N PHE A 170 -8.41 8.22 -2.28
CA PHE A 170 -8.72 7.29 -3.36
C PHE A 170 -7.76 6.11 -3.40
N CYS A 171 -8.27 4.89 -3.56
CA CYS A 171 -7.49 3.66 -3.66
C CYS A 171 -7.56 3.09 -5.08
N SER A 172 -6.41 3.08 -5.79
CA SER A 172 -6.32 2.47 -7.12
C SER A 172 -4.93 1.85 -7.34
N PRO A 173 -4.83 0.55 -7.70
CA PRO A 173 -5.88 -0.48 -7.70
C PRO A 173 -6.61 -0.57 -6.37
N HIS A 174 -7.94 -0.71 -6.40
CA HIS A 174 -8.77 -0.62 -5.21
C HIS A 174 -8.64 -1.87 -4.33
N ASN A 175 -8.11 -1.71 -3.12
CA ASN A 175 -8.01 -2.79 -2.14
C ASN A 175 -9.23 -2.72 -1.18
N PRO A 176 -10.06 -3.79 -1.03
CA PRO A 176 -9.78 -5.18 -1.47
C PRO A 176 -10.44 -5.60 -2.80
N VAL A 177 -11.21 -4.75 -3.45
CA VAL A 177 -12.09 -5.18 -4.56
C VAL A 177 -11.38 -5.36 -5.92
N GLY A 178 -10.14 -4.91 -6.06
CA GLY A 178 -9.30 -5.14 -7.23
C GLY A 178 -9.63 -4.30 -8.49
N ARG A 179 -10.48 -3.29 -8.38
CA ARG A 179 -10.80 -2.37 -9.50
C ARG A 179 -9.67 -1.36 -9.75
N VAL A 180 -9.51 -1.01 -11.03
CA VAL A 180 -8.62 0.06 -11.52
C VAL A 180 -9.45 1.10 -12.23
#